data_9d41f79d286dd0f9b602bdc7171da304
#
_entry.id   9d41f79d286dd0f9b602bdc7171da304
#
_cell.length_a   1.000
_cell.length_b   1.000
_cell.length_c   1.000
_cell.angle_alpha   90.00
_cell.angle_beta   90.00
_cell.angle_gamma   90.00
#
_symmetry.space_group_name_H-M   'P 1'
#
loop_
_entity.id
_entity.type
_entity.pdbx_description
1 polymer ?
#
loop_
_entity_poly.entity_id
_entity_poly.type
_entity_poly.pdbx_seq_one_letter_code
_entity_poly.pdbx_strand_id
1 'polypeptide(L)'
;MIDKLLISLVFSIAICGFDVGATEVGDVSRGLKVFKKCTSCHAISPDARKRVGPALINIVNAPAGQVGEYKYSKALRAAAANGLHWTPEALDLFLKKPKAFLPKTKMSFRGLKKPADRTDVIAYLATFSTVETAAKPGAGFEISADILSIAGDIEYGEYLSSECTTCHQMNGASDAIPNITGWPADDFVIAMHAYREKYRSNPVMQMISGRLSNDEIAALAAYYSSLKK
;
A
#
# COMPACT_ATOMS: atom_id res chain seq x y z
N MET A 1 47.19 -58.69 28.31
CA MET A 1 47.45 -57.45 27.58
C MET A 1 46.35 -57.34 26.49
N ILE A 2 45.34 -56.54 26.71
CA ILE A 2 44.16 -56.46 25.85
C ILE A 2 44.11 -55.02 25.36
N ASP A 3 44.41 -54.80 24.08
CA ASP A 3 44.35 -53.54 23.40
C ASP A 3 42.90 -53.13 23.20
N LYS A 4 42.53 -51.96 23.76
CA LYS A 4 41.23 -51.32 23.51
C LYS A 4 41.28 -50.44 22.29
N LEU A 5 40.70 -50.90 21.21
CA LEU A 5 40.49 -50.16 19.97
C LEU A 5 39.28 -49.24 20.15
N LEU A 6 39.51 -47.93 20.32
CA LEU A 6 38.46 -46.91 20.34
C LEU A 6 38.10 -46.53 18.90
N ILE A 7 36.93 -46.99 18.44
CA ILE A 7 36.33 -46.60 17.19
C ILE A 7 35.60 -45.27 17.45
N SER A 8 36.18 -44.17 16.93
CA SER A 8 35.55 -42.84 16.95
C SER A 8 34.56 -42.72 15.78
N LEU A 9 33.26 -42.75 16.10
CA LEU A 9 32.19 -42.59 15.13
C LEU A 9 31.97 -41.07 14.91
N VAL A 10 32.50 -40.55 13.80
CA VAL A 10 32.24 -39.15 13.40
C VAL A 10 30.84 -39.08 12.76
N PHE A 11 29.91 -38.53 13.48
CA PHE A 11 28.54 -38.27 13.03
C PHE A 11 28.54 -36.96 12.21
N SER A 12 28.60 -37.06 10.89
CA SER A 12 28.45 -35.89 10.01
C SER A 12 27.01 -35.43 9.97
N ILE A 13 26.72 -34.34 10.66
CA ILE A 13 25.42 -33.66 10.58
C ILE A 13 25.39 -32.87 9.25
N ALA A 14 24.67 -33.39 8.26
CA ALA A 14 24.33 -32.64 7.07
C ALA A 14 23.32 -31.53 7.43
N ILE A 15 23.82 -30.31 7.51
CA ILE A 15 22.95 -29.13 7.66
C ILE A 15 22.32 -28.89 6.29
N CYS A 16 21.08 -29.37 6.10
CA CYS A 16 20.24 -28.91 4.98
C CYS A 16 19.94 -27.42 5.21
N GLY A 17 20.67 -26.56 4.52
CA GLY A 17 20.34 -25.14 4.43
C GLY A 17 18.99 -24.99 3.73
N PHE A 18 17.94 -24.64 4.48
CA PHE A 18 16.72 -24.11 3.88
C PHE A 18 17.08 -22.71 3.36
N ASP A 19 17.23 -22.56 2.05
CA ASP A 19 17.17 -21.28 1.40
C ASP A 19 15.77 -20.71 1.66
N VAL A 20 15.65 -19.89 2.69
CA VAL A 20 14.51 -18.99 2.86
C VAL A 20 14.62 -17.98 1.73
N GLY A 21 13.94 -18.25 0.63
CA GLY A 21 13.84 -17.30 -0.47
C GLY A 21 13.36 -15.97 0.08
N ALA A 22 14.28 -15.01 0.20
CA ALA A 22 13.94 -13.63 0.51
C ALA A 22 12.94 -13.18 -0.56
N THR A 23 11.72 -12.86 -0.16
CA THR A 23 10.76 -12.19 -1.04
C THR A 23 11.40 -10.88 -1.45
N GLU A 24 11.85 -10.79 -2.71
CA GLU A 24 12.48 -9.58 -3.24
C GLU A 24 11.50 -8.42 -3.08
N VAL A 25 11.85 -7.49 -2.20
CA VAL A 25 11.10 -6.24 -2.05
C VAL A 25 11.30 -5.43 -3.33
N GLY A 26 10.22 -5.12 -4.04
CA GLY A 26 10.29 -4.39 -5.30
C GLY A 26 10.86 -2.98 -5.12
N ASP A 27 11.62 -2.52 -6.11
CA ASP A 27 12.19 -1.18 -6.14
C ASP A 27 11.22 -0.20 -6.80
N VAL A 28 10.78 0.79 -6.05
CA VAL A 28 9.82 1.81 -6.49
C VAL A 28 10.35 2.64 -7.66
N SER A 29 11.65 2.98 -7.67
CA SER A 29 12.26 3.79 -8.72
C SER A 29 12.37 3.02 -10.04
N ARG A 30 12.70 1.73 -9.99
CA ARG A 30 12.63 0.84 -11.15
C ARG A 30 11.18 0.64 -11.59
N GLY A 31 10.26 0.49 -10.64
CA GLY A 31 8.82 0.36 -10.88
C GLY A 31 8.24 1.54 -11.66
N LEU A 32 8.63 2.78 -11.33
CA LEU A 32 8.28 3.97 -12.10
C LEU A 32 8.73 3.85 -13.59
N LYS A 33 9.95 3.34 -13.83
CA LYS A 33 10.45 3.15 -15.21
C LYS A 33 9.63 2.10 -15.95
N VAL A 34 9.27 1.01 -15.28
CA VAL A 34 8.41 -0.04 -15.85
C VAL A 34 7.01 0.48 -16.11
N PHE A 35 6.45 1.30 -15.20
CA PHE A 35 5.12 1.88 -15.30
C PHE A 35 4.92 2.76 -16.55
N LYS A 36 5.99 3.33 -17.11
CA LYS A 36 5.93 4.05 -18.39
C LYS A 36 5.29 3.24 -19.53
N LYS A 37 5.36 1.90 -19.47
CA LYS A 37 4.68 0.99 -20.42
C LYS A 37 3.15 0.97 -20.25
N CYS A 38 2.64 1.47 -19.14
CA CYS A 38 1.23 1.45 -18.76
C CYS A 38 0.55 2.81 -19.04
N THR A 39 1.33 3.91 -19.08
CA THR A 39 0.82 5.29 -19.12
C THR A 39 0.05 5.64 -20.39
N SER A 40 0.24 4.91 -21.50
CA SER A 40 -0.55 5.09 -22.72
C SER A 40 -2.04 4.76 -22.53
N CYS A 41 -2.34 3.86 -21.59
CA CYS A 41 -3.71 3.39 -21.35
C CYS A 41 -4.22 3.71 -19.94
N HIS A 42 -3.35 3.80 -18.96
CA HIS A 42 -3.71 4.01 -17.56
C HIS A 42 -3.12 5.32 -17.01
N ALA A 43 -3.78 5.87 -16.02
CA ALA A 43 -3.22 6.93 -15.18
C ALA A 43 -3.36 6.52 -13.71
N ILE A 44 -2.64 7.24 -12.84
CA ILE A 44 -2.68 7.04 -11.38
C ILE A 44 -3.52 8.16 -10.73
N SER A 45 -4.04 9.11 -11.51
CA SER A 45 -4.89 10.19 -11.02
C SER A 45 -6.36 9.77 -10.92
N PRO A 46 -7.11 10.24 -9.92
CA PRO A 46 -8.56 10.06 -9.83
C PRO A 46 -9.31 10.62 -11.05
N ASP A 47 -8.78 11.68 -11.68
CA ASP A 47 -9.38 12.33 -12.85
C ASP A 47 -9.10 11.61 -14.19
N ALA A 48 -8.49 10.43 -14.12
CA ALA A 48 -8.11 9.63 -15.28
C ALA A 48 -9.29 9.03 -16.08
N ARG A 49 -10.51 9.52 -15.90
CA ARG A 49 -11.76 9.01 -16.54
C ARG A 49 -11.74 8.95 -18.06
N LYS A 50 -10.79 9.62 -18.71
CA LYS A 50 -10.69 9.72 -20.17
C LYS A 50 -9.65 8.78 -20.80
N ARG A 51 -9.05 7.84 -20.06
CA ARG A 51 -8.08 6.90 -20.62
C ARG A 51 -8.75 5.61 -21.09
N VAL A 52 -8.02 4.88 -21.96
CA VAL A 52 -8.47 3.58 -22.50
C VAL A 52 -8.64 2.53 -21.40
N GLY A 53 -7.77 2.54 -20.39
CA GLY A 53 -7.84 1.70 -19.21
C GLY A 53 -8.37 2.45 -17.99
N PRO A 54 -8.79 1.75 -16.94
CA PRO A 54 -9.20 2.38 -15.68
C PRO A 54 -8.02 3.06 -14.98
N ALA A 55 -8.32 4.01 -14.10
CA ALA A 55 -7.33 4.55 -13.19
C ALA A 55 -6.75 3.43 -12.31
N LEU A 56 -5.44 3.51 -12.01
CA LEU A 56 -4.72 2.52 -11.20
C LEU A 56 -4.40 3.04 -9.78
N ILE A 57 -4.91 4.21 -9.43
CA ILE A 57 -4.85 4.67 -8.03
C ILE A 57 -5.60 3.66 -7.15
N ASN A 58 -5.06 3.35 -6.00
CA ASN A 58 -5.62 2.39 -5.05
C ASN A 58 -5.86 0.98 -5.63
N ILE A 59 -5.07 0.56 -6.62
CA ILE A 59 -5.29 -0.74 -7.27
C ILE A 59 -4.77 -1.91 -6.44
N VAL A 60 -3.65 -1.74 -5.69
CA VAL A 60 -3.07 -2.83 -4.90
C VAL A 60 -3.98 -3.14 -3.71
N ASN A 61 -4.29 -4.42 -3.53
CA ASN A 61 -5.25 -4.98 -2.57
C ASN A 61 -6.73 -4.60 -2.78
N ALA A 62 -7.04 -3.86 -3.84
CA ALA A 62 -8.40 -3.45 -4.13
C ALA A 62 -9.27 -4.58 -4.70
N PRO A 63 -10.60 -4.55 -4.47
CA PRO A 63 -11.52 -5.39 -5.22
C PRO A 63 -11.41 -5.13 -6.72
N ALA A 64 -11.50 -6.15 -7.54
CA ALA A 64 -11.51 -5.96 -8.99
C ALA A 64 -12.78 -5.22 -9.44
N GLY A 65 -12.64 -4.34 -10.44
CA GLY A 65 -13.80 -3.68 -11.04
C GLY A 65 -14.34 -2.47 -10.28
N GLN A 66 -13.59 -1.89 -9.36
CA GLN A 66 -14.05 -0.83 -8.45
C GLN A 66 -14.24 0.57 -9.07
N VAL A 67 -13.66 0.87 -10.23
CA VAL A 67 -13.85 2.18 -10.88
C VAL A 67 -15.24 2.24 -11.52
N GLY A 68 -16.19 2.91 -10.87
CA GLY A 68 -17.63 2.81 -11.15
C GLY A 68 -18.05 3.17 -12.58
N GLU A 69 -17.47 4.21 -13.19
CA GLU A 69 -17.82 4.66 -14.54
C GLU A 69 -17.09 3.91 -15.66
N TYR A 70 -16.10 3.05 -15.32
CA TYR A 70 -15.34 2.33 -16.33
C TYR A 70 -16.08 1.08 -16.82
N LYS A 71 -16.20 0.94 -18.14
CA LYS A 71 -16.88 -0.21 -18.79
C LYS A 71 -15.95 -1.43 -18.86
N TYR A 72 -15.84 -2.17 -17.78
CA TYR A 72 -15.06 -3.41 -17.69
C TYR A 72 -15.53 -4.50 -18.65
N SER A 73 -14.66 -5.47 -18.97
CA SER A 73 -15.05 -6.68 -19.70
C SER A 73 -16.03 -7.54 -18.89
N LYS A 74 -16.85 -8.35 -19.58
CA LYS A 74 -17.72 -9.33 -18.89
C LYS A 74 -16.89 -10.27 -18.00
N ALA A 75 -15.72 -10.70 -18.48
CA ALA A 75 -14.82 -11.57 -17.72
C ALA A 75 -14.36 -10.92 -16.41
N LEU A 76 -13.96 -9.63 -16.44
CA LEU A 76 -13.53 -8.97 -15.22
C LEU A 76 -14.67 -8.76 -14.22
N ARG A 77 -15.85 -8.39 -14.72
CA ARG A 77 -17.03 -8.26 -13.85
C ARG A 77 -17.41 -9.59 -13.18
N ALA A 78 -17.34 -10.70 -13.92
CA ALA A 78 -17.57 -12.03 -13.35
C ALA A 78 -16.51 -12.40 -12.31
N ALA A 79 -15.24 -12.14 -12.57
CA ALA A 79 -14.16 -12.38 -11.62
C ALA A 79 -14.31 -11.52 -10.35
N ALA A 80 -14.71 -10.25 -10.50
CA ALA A 80 -15.02 -9.36 -9.38
C ALA A 80 -16.19 -9.89 -8.52
N ALA A 81 -17.26 -10.33 -9.15
CA ALA A 81 -18.40 -10.95 -8.44
C ALA A 81 -18.01 -12.24 -7.69
N ASN A 82 -16.98 -12.95 -8.16
CA ASN A 82 -16.38 -14.10 -7.50
C ASN A 82 -15.26 -13.74 -6.49
N GLY A 83 -15.16 -12.47 -6.10
CA GLY A 83 -14.26 -12.04 -5.04
C GLY A 83 -12.81 -11.81 -5.47
N LEU A 84 -12.53 -11.61 -6.77
CA LEU A 84 -11.17 -11.25 -7.19
C LEU A 84 -10.72 -9.93 -6.56
N HIS A 85 -9.62 -9.98 -5.82
CA HIS A 85 -8.87 -8.81 -5.34
C HIS A 85 -7.53 -8.71 -6.06
N TRP A 86 -7.07 -7.50 -6.28
CA TRP A 86 -5.78 -7.22 -6.89
C TRP A 86 -4.65 -7.27 -5.86
N THR A 87 -4.51 -8.42 -5.16
CA THR A 87 -3.35 -8.64 -4.29
C THR A 87 -2.06 -8.56 -5.10
N PRO A 88 -0.89 -8.36 -4.46
CA PRO A 88 0.40 -8.40 -5.16
C PRO A 88 0.59 -9.68 -6.00
N GLU A 89 0.16 -10.82 -5.49
CA GLU A 89 0.24 -12.11 -6.18
C GLU A 89 -0.70 -12.18 -7.39
N ALA A 90 -1.95 -11.71 -7.24
CA ALA A 90 -2.92 -11.64 -8.34
C ALA A 90 -2.44 -10.66 -9.43
N LEU A 91 -1.86 -9.52 -9.03
CA LEU A 91 -1.25 -8.56 -9.95
C LEU A 91 -0.05 -9.15 -10.67
N ASP A 92 0.84 -9.89 -9.98
CA ASP A 92 1.97 -10.57 -10.61
C ASP A 92 1.51 -11.53 -11.70
N LEU A 93 0.57 -12.40 -11.37
CA LEU A 93 0.02 -13.37 -12.33
C LEU A 93 -0.69 -12.68 -13.50
N PHE A 94 -1.48 -11.65 -13.23
CA PHE A 94 -2.15 -10.87 -14.26
C PHE A 94 -1.16 -10.14 -15.16
N LEU A 95 -0.19 -9.44 -14.58
CA LEU A 95 0.84 -8.70 -15.32
C LEU A 95 1.78 -9.61 -16.10
N LYS A 96 2.00 -10.84 -15.66
CA LYS A 96 2.77 -11.85 -16.41
C LYS A 96 2.14 -12.15 -17.75
N LYS A 97 0.84 -12.38 -17.81
CA LYS A 97 0.08 -12.65 -19.06
C LYS A 97 -1.41 -12.39 -18.86
N PRO A 98 -1.90 -11.13 -19.08
CA PRO A 98 -3.29 -10.75 -18.77
C PRO A 98 -4.35 -11.65 -19.38
N LYS A 99 -4.19 -12.01 -20.67
CA LYS A 99 -5.17 -12.88 -21.37
C LYS A 99 -5.17 -14.34 -20.90
N ALA A 100 -4.09 -14.81 -20.26
CA ALA A 100 -4.06 -16.14 -19.68
C ALA A 100 -4.70 -16.16 -18.29
N PHE A 101 -4.42 -15.14 -17.46
CA PHE A 101 -5.01 -14.99 -16.14
C PHE A 101 -6.51 -14.70 -16.22
N LEU A 102 -6.92 -13.81 -17.13
CA LEU A 102 -8.30 -13.41 -17.34
C LEU A 102 -8.68 -13.50 -18.82
N PRO A 103 -9.11 -14.65 -19.32
CA PRO A 103 -9.55 -14.81 -20.70
C PRO A 103 -10.65 -13.82 -21.06
N LYS A 104 -10.60 -13.24 -22.28
CA LYS A 104 -11.54 -12.21 -22.76
C LYS A 104 -11.45 -10.88 -22.00
N THR A 105 -10.34 -10.60 -21.28
CA THR A 105 -10.05 -9.25 -20.79
C THR A 105 -9.96 -8.26 -21.96
N LYS A 106 -10.40 -7.02 -21.75
CA LYS A 106 -10.22 -5.92 -22.73
C LYS A 106 -8.77 -5.42 -22.79
N MET A 107 -7.94 -5.74 -21.80
CA MET A 107 -6.55 -5.33 -21.77
C MET A 107 -5.75 -6.06 -22.84
N SER A 108 -5.20 -5.31 -23.81
CA SER A 108 -4.43 -5.86 -24.93
C SER A 108 -2.94 -6.02 -24.65
N PHE A 109 -2.49 -5.68 -23.45
CA PHE A 109 -1.09 -5.77 -23.03
C PHE A 109 -0.55 -7.20 -23.09
N ARG A 110 0.68 -7.35 -23.62
CA ARG A 110 1.30 -8.68 -23.80
C ARG A 110 1.84 -9.29 -22.50
N GLY A 111 2.00 -8.50 -21.47
CA GLY A 111 2.55 -8.89 -20.18
C GLY A 111 4.02 -8.52 -19.99
N LEU A 112 4.46 -8.58 -18.74
CA LEU A 112 5.85 -8.39 -18.29
C LEU A 112 6.48 -9.75 -18.02
N LYS A 113 7.45 -10.14 -18.87
CA LYS A 113 8.11 -11.46 -18.76
C LYS A 113 9.03 -11.57 -17.55
N LYS A 114 9.76 -10.47 -17.22
CA LYS A 114 10.73 -10.45 -16.12
C LYS A 114 10.01 -10.37 -14.76
N PRO A 115 10.27 -11.29 -13.82
CA PRO A 115 9.69 -11.22 -12.47
C PRO A 115 10.01 -9.88 -11.79
N ALA A 116 11.26 -9.43 -11.81
CA ALA A 116 11.69 -8.18 -11.21
C ALA A 116 10.89 -6.98 -11.74
N ASP A 117 10.61 -6.87 -13.07
CA ASP A 117 9.78 -5.80 -13.62
C ASP A 117 8.37 -5.80 -12.99
N ARG A 118 7.80 -6.99 -12.69
CA ARG A 118 6.47 -7.11 -12.10
C ARG A 118 6.48 -6.72 -10.62
N THR A 119 7.45 -7.25 -9.87
CA THR A 119 7.63 -6.92 -8.45
C THR A 119 7.86 -5.41 -8.28
N ASP A 120 8.73 -4.82 -9.09
CA ASP A 120 9.05 -3.39 -9.05
C ASP A 120 7.82 -2.50 -9.38
N VAL A 121 7.07 -2.83 -10.44
CA VAL A 121 5.88 -2.03 -10.81
C VAL A 121 4.74 -2.19 -9.80
N ILE A 122 4.60 -3.35 -9.17
CA ILE A 122 3.63 -3.55 -8.08
C ILE A 122 4.03 -2.72 -6.86
N ALA A 123 5.31 -2.70 -6.49
CA ALA A 123 5.82 -1.83 -5.43
C ALA A 123 5.57 -0.34 -5.73
N TYR A 124 5.80 0.08 -6.97
CA TYR A 124 5.48 1.44 -7.42
C TYR A 124 3.96 1.74 -7.32
N LEU A 125 3.10 0.85 -7.79
CA LEU A 125 1.65 1.00 -7.69
C LEU A 125 1.17 1.02 -6.23
N ALA A 126 1.83 0.28 -5.36
CA ALA A 126 1.51 0.26 -3.93
C ALA A 126 1.73 1.63 -3.27
N THR A 127 2.64 2.46 -3.78
CA THR A 127 2.83 3.82 -3.26
C THR A 127 1.63 4.74 -3.50
N PHE A 128 0.77 4.40 -4.47
CA PHE A 128 -0.48 5.10 -4.77
C PHE A 128 -1.72 4.36 -4.25
N SER A 129 -1.52 3.25 -3.62
CA SER A 129 -2.58 2.59 -2.87
C SER A 129 -2.60 3.23 -1.50
N THR A 130 -3.45 4.24 -1.34
CA THR A 130 -3.92 4.51 0.01
C THR A 130 -4.56 3.21 0.47
N VAL A 131 -4.07 2.63 1.55
CA VAL A 131 -4.72 1.48 2.20
C VAL A 131 -6.00 2.00 2.88
N GLU A 132 -6.86 2.57 2.07
CA GLU A 132 -8.23 2.96 2.40
C GLU A 132 -9.18 2.25 1.44
N THR A 133 -9.06 0.92 1.36
CA THR A 133 -10.19 0.10 0.97
C THR A 133 -11.13 0.07 2.16
N ALA A 134 -12.14 0.93 2.18
CA ALA A 134 -13.38 0.79 2.97
C ALA A 134 -13.30 0.23 4.42
N ALA A 135 -12.13 -0.05 4.93
CA ALA A 135 -11.87 -0.29 6.33
C ALA A 135 -11.48 1.04 6.96
N LYS A 136 -12.12 1.40 8.05
CA LYS A 136 -11.74 2.55 8.88
C LYS A 136 -10.22 2.68 8.93
N PRO A 137 -9.64 3.91 8.89
CA PRO A 137 -8.21 4.12 9.08
C PRO A 137 -7.72 3.28 10.25
N GLY A 138 -6.80 2.35 10.01
CA GLY A 138 -6.33 1.42 11.05
C GLY A 138 -7.19 0.15 11.26
N ALA A 139 -8.05 -0.27 10.32
CA ALA A 139 -8.81 -1.52 10.46
C ALA A 139 -7.89 -2.70 10.80
N GLY A 140 -8.08 -3.27 11.98
CA GLY A 140 -7.22 -4.32 12.56
C GLY A 140 -6.02 -3.80 13.36
N PHE A 141 -5.79 -2.48 13.44
CA PHE A 141 -4.85 -1.87 14.37
C PHE A 141 -5.63 -1.40 15.61
N GLU A 142 -5.34 -2.00 16.75
CA GLU A 142 -5.94 -1.61 18.02
C GLU A 142 -5.06 -0.56 18.70
N ILE A 143 -5.68 0.53 19.13
CA ILE A 143 -5.06 1.59 19.91
C ILE A 143 -5.76 1.67 21.27
N SER A 144 -5.01 1.96 22.34
CA SER A 144 -5.61 2.05 23.67
C SER A 144 -6.57 3.25 23.76
N ALA A 145 -7.63 3.08 24.56
CA ALA A 145 -8.61 4.14 24.80
C ALA A 145 -7.97 5.39 25.43
N ASP A 146 -6.91 5.21 26.22
CA ASP A 146 -6.18 6.31 26.85
C ASP A 146 -5.56 7.25 25.80
N ILE A 147 -5.01 6.69 24.73
CA ILE A 147 -4.45 7.49 23.62
C ILE A 147 -5.55 8.25 22.88
N LEU A 148 -6.68 7.60 22.61
CA LEU A 148 -7.82 8.25 21.94
C LEU A 148 -8.48 9.34 22.80
N SER A 149 -8.33 9.26 24.13
CA SER A 149 -8.88 10.23 25.07
C SER A 149 -8.02 11.49 25.25
N ILE A 150 -6.83 11.56 24.66
CA ILE A 150 -5.96 12.73 24.75
C ILE A 150 -6.63 13.91 24.04
N ALA A 151 -6.92 14.97 24.81
CA ALA A 151 -7.48 16.19 24.27
C ALA A 151 -6.39 16.96 23.50
N GLY A 152 -6.55 17.12 22.19
CA GLY A 152 -5.61 17.87 21.36
C GLY A 152 -5.85 19.39 21.44
N ASP A 153 -4.79 20.16 21.51
CA ASP A 153 -4.79 21.61 21.42
C ASP A 153 -4.82 22.03 19.93
N ILE A 154 -5.86 22.76 19.53
CA ILE A 154 -6.07 23.15 18.12
C ILE A 154 -4.98 24.14 17.65
N GLU A 155 -4.60 25.12 18.48
CA GLU A 155 -3.62 26.13 18.13
C GLU A 155 -2.22 25.51 17.98
N TYR A 156 -1.89 24.59 18.87
CA TYR A 156 -0.66 23.80 18.75
C TYR A 156 -0.67 22.89 17.53
N GLY A 157 -1.81 22.28 17.22
CA GLY A 157 -2.02 21.48 16.01
C GLY A 157 -1.87 22.32 14.73
N GLU A 158 -2.36 23.56 14.70
CA GLU A 158 -2.15 24.50 13.62
C GLU A 158 -0.66 24.80 13.41
N TYR A 159 0.06 25.09 14.47
CA TYR A 159 1.50 25.34 14.42
C TYR A 159 2.25 24.13 13.82
N LEU A 160 1.94 22.92 14.28
CA LEU A 160 2.59 21.70 13.79
C LEU A 160 2.20 21.37 12.35
N SER A 161 1.03 21.80 11.89
CA SER A 161 0.49 21.44 10.56
C SER A 161 1.33 21.97 9.39
N SER A 162 2.17 22.97 9.63
CA SER A 162 3.04 23.61 8.62
C SER A 162 3.90 22.60 7.85
N GLU A 163 4.39 21.55 8.51
CA GLU A 163 5.16 20.49 7.87
C GLU A 163 4.27 19.53 7.05
N CYS A 164 3.03 19.35 7.46
CA CYS A 164 2.09 18.45 6.80
C CYS A 164 1.56 19.05 5.49
N THR A 165 1.29 20.36 5.46
CA THR A 165 0.70 21.07 4.32
C THR A 165 1.61 21.09 3.09
N THR A 166 2.92 20.88 3.26
CA THR A 166 3.87 20.75 2.15
C THR A 166 3.49 19.58 1.23
N CYS A 167 2.99 18.50 1.79
CA CYS A 167 2.57 17.30 1.06
C CYS A 167 1.04 17.17 1.00
N HIS A 168 0.35 17.38 2.12
CA HIS A 168 -1.10 17.28 2.22
C HIS A 168 -1.75 18.64 1.93
N GLN A 169 -1.80 19.04 0.65
CA GLN A 169 -2.37 20.32 0.25
C GLN A 169 -3.88 20.35 0.49
N MET A 170 -4.37 21.41 1.11
CA MET A 170 -5.80 21.59 1.44
C MET A 170 -6.72 21.67 0.22
N ASN A 171 -6.17 22.05 -0.94
CA ASN A 171 -6.89 22.12 -2.21
C ASN A 171 -6.93 20.80 -2.99
N GLY A 172 -6.39 19.71 -2.44
CA GLY A 172 -6.38 18.40 -3.08
C GLY A 172 -5.56 18.30 -4.36
N ALA A 173 -4.65 19.26 -4.61
CA ALA A 173 -3.91 19.36 -5.88
C ALA A 173 -2.81 18.32 -6.07
N SER A 174 -2.59 17.42 -5.11
CA SER A 174 -1.56 16.37 -5.22
C SER A 174 -2.19 15.01 -5.51
N ASP A 175 -1.92 14.47 -6.70
CA ASP A 175 -2.55 13.28 -7.29
C ASP A 175 -2.35 11.95 -6.51
N ALA A 176 -1.55 11.92 -5.44
CA ALA A 176 -1.20 10.70 -4.72
C ALA A 176 -1.22 10.86 -3.18
N ILE A 177 -1.43 12.07 -2.68
CA ILE A 177 -1.39 12.36 -1.25
C ILE A 177 -2.80 12.76 -0.81
N PRO A 178 -3.41 12.05 0.16
CA PRO A 178 -4.80 12.31 0.54
C PRO A 178 -4.95 13.69 1.19
N ASN A 179 -6.06 14.35 0.90
CA ASN A 179 -6.48 15.50 1.69
C ASN A 179 -6.94 15.00 3.07
N ILE A 180 -6.32 15.53 4.12
CA ILE A 180 -6.61 15.18 5.52
C ILE A 180 -7.50 16.23 6.22
N THR A 181 -7.93 17.27 5.51
CA THR A 181 -8.82 18.31 6.02
C THR A 181 -10.19 17.72 6.34
N GLY A 182 -10.68 17.97 7.54
CA GLY A 182 -11.99 17.50 8.01
C GLY A 182 -12.06 15.99 8.28
N TRP A 183 -10.92 15.33 8.48
CA TRP A 183 -10.91 13.96 8.97
C TRP A 183 -11.41 13.90 10.42
N PRO A 184 -12.18 12.85 10.80
CA PRO A 184 -12.49 12.60 12.19
C PRO A 184 -11.22 12.48 13.03
N ALA A 185 -11.19 13.09 14.21
CA ALA A 185 -9.99 13.13 15.05
C ALA A 185 -9.49 11.72 15.40
N ASP A 186 -10.38 10.81 15.77
CA ASP A 186 -10.03 9.42 16.10
C ASP A 186 -9.39 8.70 14.91
N ASP A 187 -9.95 8.88 13.71
CA ASP A 187 -9.42 8.28 12.47
C ASP A 187 -8.01 8.79 12.17
N PHE A 188 -7.76 10.08 12.42
CA PHE A 188 -6.43 10.67 12.27
C PHE A 188 -5.43 10.08 13.27
N VAL A 189 -5.80 10.03 14.55
CA VAL A 189 -4.97 9.46 15.63
C VAL A 189 -4.64 8.00 15.30
N ILE A 190 -5.63 7.18 14.98
CA ILE A 190 -5.45 5.76 14.62
C ILE A 190 -4.49 5.63 13.43
N ALA A 191 -4.67 6.44 12.38
CA ALA A 191 -3.82 6.38 11.19
C ALA A 191 -2.37 6.72 11.50
N MET A 192 -2.11 7.78 12.28
CA MET A 192 -0.76 8.20 12.64
C MET A 192 -0.04 7.15 13.50
N HIS A 193 -0.73 6.57 14.47
CA HIS A 193 -0.19 5.48 15.27
C HIS A 193 0.06 4.23 14.44
N ALA A 194 -0.83 3.87 13.53
CA ALA A 194 -0.63 2.74 12.63
C ALA A 194 0.60 2.91 11.71
N TYR A 195 0.95 4.14 11.31
CA TYR A 195 2.21 4.42 10.64
C TYR A 195 3.41 4.32 11.58
N ARG A 196 3.32 4.88 12.78
CA ARG A 196 4.38 4.85 13.79
C ARG A 196 4.77 3.43 14.16
N GLU A 197 3.79 2.56 14.34
CA GLU A 197 3.98 1.13 14.65
C GLU A 197 4.24 0.27 13.39
N LYS A 198 4.45 0.92 12.23
CA LYS A 198 4.74 0.26 10.96
C LYS A 198 3.64 -0.70 10.46
N TYR A 199 2.44 -0.62 11.03
CA TYR A 199 1.27 -1.36 10.57
C TYR A 199 0.83 -0.86 9.18
N ARG A 200 0.92 0.45 8.91
CA ARG A 200 0.74 1.04 7.58
C ARG A 200 2.09 1.26 6.89
N SER A 201 2.15 0.95 5.60
CA SER A 201 3.39 0.74 4.83
C SER A 201 3.94 1.97 4.08
N ASN A 202 3.58 3.21 4.43
CA ASN A 202 4.16 4.40 3.78
C ASN A 202 5.44 4.85 4.52
N PRO A 203 6.65 4.73 3.93
CA PRO A 203 7.90 5.05 4.62
C PRO A 203 8.01 6.53 5.05
N VAL A 204 7.46 7.46 4.25
CA VAL A 204 7.47 8.89 4.57
C VAL A 204 6.58 9.14 5.79
N MET A 205 5.35 8.60 5.80
CA MET A 205 4.45 8.75 6.93
C MET A 205 4.96 8.02 8.17
N GLN A 206 5.64 6.88 8.04
CA GLN A 206 6.31 6.20 9.16
C GLN A 206 7.40 7.07 9.78
N MET A 207 8.21 7.75 8.94
CA MET A 207 9.24 8.66 9.40
C MET A 207 8.64 9.89 10.11
N ILE A 208 7.60 10.48 9.56
CA ILE A 208 6.93 11.65 10.15
C ILE A 208 6.26 11.27 11.47
N SER A 209 5.41 10.23 11.46
CA SER A 209 4.67 9.80 12.66
C SER A 209 5.60 9.29 13.78
N GLY A 210 6.75 8.71 13.42
CA GLY A 210 7.74 8.23 14.38
C GLY A 210 8.45 9.34 15.20
N ARG A 211 8.33 10.60 14.77
CA ARG A 211 8.90 11.76 15.47
C ARG A 211 7.91 12.48 16.38
N LEU A 212 6.61 12.19 16.20
CA LEU A 212 5.54 12.88 16.93
C LEU A 212 5.21 12.13 18.23
N SER A 213 5.01 12.86 19.30
CA SER A 213 4.45 12.36 20.55
C SER A 213 2.93 12.11 20.41
N ASN A 214 2.33 11.48 21.41
CA ASN A 214 0.89 11.28 21.44
C ASN A 214 0.12 12.61 21.49
N ASP A 215 0.63 13.59 22.26
CA ASP A 215 0.01 14.91 22.40
C ASP A 215 0.08 15.70 21.08
N GLU A 216 1.19 15.62 20.36
CA GLU A 216 1.34 16.24 19.04
C GLU A 216 0.42 15.60 18.00
N ILE A 217 0.26 14.28 18.01
CA ILE A 217 -0.70 13.59 17.16
C ILE A 217 -2.13 14.00 17.49
N ALA A 218 -2.49 14.10 18.79
CA ALA A 218 -3.80 14.56 19.22
C ALA A 218 -4.06 16.02 18.83
N ALA A 219 -3.07 16.91 18.98
CA ALA A 219 -3.15 18.30 18.55
C ALA A 219 -3.41 18.45 17.05
N LEU A 220 -2.64 17.74 16.22
CA LEU A 220 -2.85 17.68 14.77
C LEU A 220 -4.24 17.12 14.41
N ALA A 221 -4.68 16.08 15.11
CA ALA A 221 -6.02 15.50 14.92
C ALA A 221 -7.13 16.52 15.22
N ALA A 222 -7.03 17.24 16.33
CA ALA A 222 -7.97 18.30 16.71
C ALA A 222 -7.99 19.42 15.66
N TYR A 223 -6.84 19.88 15.20
CA TYR A 223 -6.74 20.91 14.16
C TYR A 223 -7.37 20.46 12.85
N TYR A 224 -6.93 19.32 12.27
CA TYR A 224 -7.44 18.87 10.97
C TYR A 224 -8.93 18.53 11.01
N SER A 225 -9.45 18.03 12.12
CA SER A 225 -10.89 17.75 12.27
C SER A 225 -11.73 19.02 12.37
N SER A 226 -11.17 20.12 12.86
CA SER A 226 -11.85 21.43 12.98
C SER A 226 -12.00 22.13 11.62
N LEU A 227 -11.18 21.78 10.64
CA LEU A 227 -11.21 22.38 9.31
C LEU A 227 -12.42 21.87 8.52
N LYS A 228 -13.13 22.78 7.85
CA LYS A 228 -14.25 22.41 6.96
C LYS A 228 -13.71 21.83 5.65
N LYS A 229 -14.36 20.77 5.18
CA LYS A 229 -14.12 20.22 3.83
C LYS A 229 -14.57 21.18 2.75
#